data_6d834b8fd2e1c692ce55536ea9a8dffa
#
_entry.id   6d834b8fd2e1c692ce55536ea9a8dffa
#
_cell.length_a   1.000
_cell.length_b   1.000
_cell.length_c   1.000
_cell.angle_alpha   90.00
_cell.angle_beta   90.00
_cell.angle_gamma   90.00
#
_symmetry.space_group_name_H-M   'P 1'
#
loop_
_entity.id
_entity.type
_entity.pdbx_description
1 polymer ?
#
loop_
_entity_poly.entity_id
_entity_poly.type
_entity_poly.pdbx_seq_one_letter_code
_entity_poly.pdbx_strand_id
1 'polypeptide(L)'
;GLDYGYMEQLYTFSEPGRDPRTWVMSCSYMALVDCSRLTIQAGDDADNARWFRISYRLTDEHRDYKRSQDTGQVESVEHIQHYELKLWTDDTVLCSGIEKITRKNRQAETVEYKITDNRGLAFDHARIISCALERLRGKVEYTGLALHLMPQEFTLTQLQQVYEVILDKCLLKPAFRRKIASLVEETDSFTEREGHRPSRLYRRKWEEF
;
A
#
# COMPACT_ATOMS: atom_id res chain seq x y z
N GLY A 1 23.83 -1.21 1.82
CA GLY A 1 22.92 -0.39 1.02
C GLY A 1 22.08 -1.24 0.11
N LEU A 2 20.90 -0.78 -0.24
CA LEU A 2 20.03 -1.42 -1.24
C LEU A 2 20.53 -0.99 -2.62
N ASP A 3 21.20 -1.86 -3.34
CA ASP A 3 21.76 -1.53 -4.66
C ASP A 3 20.69 -1.50 -5.77
N TYR A 4 19.52 -2.11 -5.55
CA TYR A 4 18.45 -2.21 -6.53
C TYR A 4 17.09 -2.23 -5.82
N GLY A 5 16.40 -1.12 -5.83
CA GLY A 5 15.06 -1.00 -5.28
C GLY A 5 14.42 0.31 -5.71
N TYR A 6 13.11 0.36 -5.69
CA TYR A 6 12.39 1.61 -5.84
C TYR A 6 12.29 2.29 -4.48
N MET A 7 12.66 3.57 -4.41
CA MET A 7 12.50 4.39 -3.22
C MET A 7 11.95 5.75 -3.58
N GLU A 8 10.98 6.22 -2.81
CA GLU A 8 10.47 7.59 -2.94
C GLU A 8 10.18 8.22 -1.58
N GLN A 9 10.27 9.54 -1.53
CA GLN A 9 9.77 10.29 -0.38
C GLN A 9 8.25 10.18 -0.36
N LEU A 10 7.72 9.70 0.77
CA LEU A 10 6.29 9.49 0.95
C LEU A 10 5.60 10.79 1.33
N TYR A 11 5.96 11.35 2.48
CA TYR A 11 5.39 12.57 3.02
C TYR A 11 6.23 13.11 4.18
N THR A 12 6.06 14.40 4.51
CA THR A 12 6.60 14.99 5.73
C THR A 12 5.47 15.19 6.73
N PHE A 13 5.47 14.37 7.77
CA PHE A 13 4.48 14.42 8.85
C PHE A 13 4.93 15.41 9.92
N SER A 14 4.13 16.43 10.17
CA SER A 14 4.48 17.53 11.09
C SER A 14 3.30 18.04 11.93
N GLU A 15 2.18 17.33 11.92
CA GLU A 15 0.99 17.70 12.66
C GLU A 15 1.29 17.77 14.17
N PRO A 16 0.85 18.84 14.87
CA PRO A 16 0.98 18.93 16.33
C PRO A 16 0.31 17.74 17.03
N GLY A 17 0.95 17.19 18.05
CA GLY A 17 0.41 16.09 18.84
C GLY A 17 0.54 14.69 18.23
N ARG A 18 1.18 14.54 17.07
CA ARG A 18 1.47 13.23 16.48
C ARG A 18 2.43 12.38 17.34
N ASP A 19 3.31 13.02 18.08
CA ASP A 19 4.16 12.42 19.12
C ASP A 19 3.80 13.10 20.45
N PRO A 20 3.39 12.34 21.49
CA PRO A 20 2.99 12.91 22.77
C PRO A 20 4.14 13.54 23.56
N ARG A 21 5.39 13.23 23.20
CA ARG A 21 6.57 13.70 23.93
C ARG A 21 6.95 15.14 23.58
N THR A 22 6.84 15.49 22.30
CA THR A 22 7.19 16.82 21.78
C THR A 22 6.69 16.98 20.35
N TRP A 23 6.80 18.21 19.83
CA TRP A 23 6.54 18.44 18.41
C TRP A 23 7.68 17.89 17.55
N VAL A 24 7.39 16.82 16.81
CA VAL A 24 8.34 16.11 15.94
C VAL A 24 7.89 16.22 14.49
N MET A 25 8.83 16.53 13.61
CA MET A 25 8.67 16.46 12.17
C MET A 25 9.40 15.23 11.65
N SER A 26 8.72 14.39 10.85
CA SER A 26 9.29 13.18 10.26
C SER A 26 9.13 13.20 8.75
N CYS A 27 10.25 13.12 8.02
CA CYS A 27 10.26 12.90 6.60
C CYS A 27 10.33 11.38 6.34
N SER A 28 9.23 10.80 5.84
CA SER A 28 9.12 9.36 5.63
C SER A 28 9.38 8.99 4.17
N TYR A 29 10.05 7.87 3.96
CA TYR A 29 10.34 7.27 2.66
C TYR A 29 9.71 5.89 2.56
N MET A 30 9.25 5.53 1.36
CA MET A 30 8.79 4.18 1.04
C MET A 30 9.80 3.53 0.09
N ALA A 31 10.27 2.34 0.44
CA ALA A 31 11.08 1.50 -0.43
C ALA A 31 10.32 0.23 -0.80
N LEU A 32 10.39 -0.17 -2.08
CA LEU A 32 9.84 -1.43 -2.58
C LEU A 32 11.00 -2.35 -2.92
N VAL A 33 11.03 -3.51 -2.28
CA VAL A 33 12.15 -4.45 -2.38
C VAL A 33 11.64 -5.89 -2.37
N ASP A 34 12.38 -6.77 -3.03
CA ASP A 34 12.21 -8.22 -2.87
C ASP A 34 12.71 -8.63 -1.48
N CYS A 35 11.78 -9.01 -0.60
CA CYS A 35 12.09 -9.38 0.78
C CYS A 35 12.97 -10.64 0.89
N SER A 36 12.99 -11.52 -0.11
CA SER A 36 13.82 -12.73 -0.11
C SER A 36 15.32 -12.42 -0.17
N ARG A 37 15.69 -11.21 -0.63
CA ARG A 37 17.08 -10.75 -0.79
C ARG A 37 17.60 -9.94 0.38
N LEU A 38 16.77 -9.72 1.41
CA LEU A 38 17.12 -8.86 2.53
C LEU A 38 17.21 -9.63 3.85
N THR A 39 18.31 -9.44 4.54
CA THR A 39 18.43 -9.77 5.96
C THR A 39 18.05 -8.53 6.75
N ILE A 40 16.92 -8.60 7.50
CA ILE A 40 16.50 -7.50 8.36
C ILE A 40 17.29 -7.51 9.65
N GLN A 41 17.67 -6.31 10.12
CA GLN A 41 18.30 -6.09 11.41
C GLN A 41 17.62 -4.91 12.08
N ALA A 42 17.47 -4.98 13.41
CA ALA A 42 17.01 -3.84 14.19
C ALA A 42 18.05 -2.72 14.12
N GLY A 43 17.59 -1.48 13.96
CA GLY A 43 18.43 -0.29 14.06
C GLY A 43 18.63 0.11 15.53
N ASP A 44 19.35 1.21 15.76
CA ASP A 44 19.75 1.67 17.09
C ASP A 44 18.59 1.92 18.06
N ASP A 45 17.41 2.27 17.53
CA ASP A 45 16.21 2.62 18.30
C ASP A 45 15.22 1.45 18.45
N ALA A 46 15.50 0.28 17.89
CA ALA A 46 14.58 -0.85 17.84
C ALA A 46 15.20 -2.11 18.44
N ASP A 47 14.49 -2.74 19.38
CA ASP A 47 14.92 -4.02 19.97
C ASP A 47 14.81 -5.19 18.99
N ASN A 48 13.94 -5.07 17.96
CA ASN A 48 13.69 -6.16 17.01
C ASN A 48 13.20 -5.61 15.66
N ALA A 49 13.42 -6.40 14.60
CA ALA A 49 12.88 -6.16 13.26
C ALA A 49 12.31 -7.45 12.69
N ARG A 50 11.12 -7.36 12.10
CA ARG A 50 10.39 -8.52 11.53
C ARG A 50 9.67 -8.15 10.26
N TRP A 51 9.46 -9.12 9.38
CA TRP A 51 8.55 -9.01 8.27
C TRP A 51 7.12 -9.24 8.74
N PHE A 52 6.22 -8.32 8.37
CA PHE A 52 4.79 -8.44 8.61
C PHE A 52 4.05 -8.63 7.29
N ARG A 53 3.06 -9.52 7.30
CA ARG A 53 1.99 -9.49 6.32
C ARG A 53 1.12 -8.28 6.60
N ILE A 54 0.53 -7.69 5.55
CA ILE A 54 -0.23 -6.47 5.67
C ILE A 54 -1.56 -6.56 4.93
N SER A 55 -2.61 -5.99 5.52
CA SER A 55 -3.85 -5.67 4.83
C SER A 55 -4.34 -4.27 5.20
N TYR A 56 -4.93 -3.57 4.25
CA TYR A 56 -5.54 -2.25 4.45
C TYR A 56 -6.85 -2.23 3.69
N ARG A 57 -7.96 -2.38 4.41
CA ARG A 57 -9.28 -2.64 3.85
C ARG A 57 -10.25 -1.51 4.17
N LEU A 58 -11.04 -1.12 3.18
CA LEU A 58 -12.24 -0.32 3.39
C LEU A 58 -13.29 -1.21 4.06
N THR A 59 -13.75 -0.80 5.25
CA THR A 59 -14.75 -1.54 6.04
C THR A 59 -16.13 -0.93 5.94
N ASP A 60 -16.20 0.40 5.81
CA ASP A 60 -17.43 1.14 5.65
C ASP A 60 -17.18 2.47 4.95
N GLU A 61 -18.17 2.99 4.23
CA GLU A 61 -18.16 4.35 3.68
C GLU A 61 -19.56 4.94 3.60
N HIS A 62 -19.64 6.25 3.81
CA HIS A 62 -20.87 7.01 3.56
C HIS A 62 -20.56 8.40 3.02
N ARG A 63 -21.59 9.02 2.40
CA ARG A 63 -21.48 10.36 1.81
C ARG A 63 -22.64 11.22 2.21
N ASP A 64 -22.30 12.38 2.78
CA ASP A 64 -23.25 13.41 3.13
C ASP A 64 -23.19 14.56 2.13
N TYR A 65 -24.37 14.99 1.67
CA TYR A 65 -24.51 16.05 0.69
C TYR A 65 -25.16 17.27 1.31
N LYS A 66 -24.45 18.38 1.38
CA LYS A 66 -25.03 19.66 1.74
C LYS A 66 -25.58 20.33 0.48
N ARG A 67 -26.86 20.68 0.50
CA ARG A 67 -27.56 21.35 -0.60
C ARG A 67 -27.91 22.78 -0.25
N SER A 68 -27.89 23.66 -1.25
CA SER A 68 -28.43 25.01 -1.14
C SER A 68 -29.93 24.97 -0.84
N GLN A 69 -30.38 25.77 0.10
CA GLN A 69 -31.81 25.90 0.43
C GLN A 69 -32.61 26.55 -0.72
N ASP A 70 -31.99 27.48 -1.45
CA ASP A 70 -32.65 28.23 -2.51
C ASP A 70 -32.73 27.51 -3.84
N THR A 71 -31.65 26.78 -4.20
CA THR A 71 -31.54 26.18 -5.54
C THR A 71 -31.64 24.65 -5.52
N GLY A 72 -31.57 24.00 -4.36
CA GLY A 72 -31.50 22.55 -4.21
C GLY A 72 -30.21 21.90 -4.75
N GLN A 73 -29.28 22.70 -5.28
CA GLN A 73 -28.02 22.21 -5.82
C GLN A 73 -27.08 21.76 -4.71
N VAL A 74 -26.23 20.75 -5.01
CA VAL A 74 -25.19 20.30 -4.09
C VAL A 74 -24.09 21.38 -3.98
N GLU A 75 -23.86 21.88 -2.78
CA GLU A 75 -22.82 22.86 -2.45
C GLU A 75 -21.53 22.19 -2.01
N SER A 76 -21.65 21.13 -1.20
CA SER A 76 -20.48 20.35 -0.74
C SER A 76 -20.86 18.89 -0.53
N VAL A 77 -19.84 18.06 -0.57
CA VAL A 77 -19.91 16.62 -0.25
C VAL A 77 -18.88 16.32 0.81
N GLU A 78 -19.29 15.63 1.85
CA GLU A 78 -18.40 14.99 2.81
C GLU A 78 -18.45 13.48 2.58
N HIS A 79 -17.30 12.87 2.26
CA HIS A 79 -17.15 11.45 2.08
C HIS A 79 -16.30 10.90 3.21
N ILE A 80 -16.88 10.06 4.03
CA ILE A 80 -16.26 9.44 5.19
C ILE A 80 -16.03 7.96 4.86
N GLN A 81 -14.81 7.52 5.02
CA GLN A 81 -14.37 6.16 4.73
C GLN A 81 -13.65 5.60 5.96
N HIS A 82 -14.07 4.42 6.41
CA HIS A 82 -13.45 3.69 7.51
C HIS A 82 -12.58 2.57 6.96
N TYR A 83 -11.32 2.55 7.39
CA TYR A 83 -10.35 1.53 6.99
C TYR A 83 -9.86 0.77 8.21
N GLU A 84 -9.61 -0.51 8.01
CA GLU A 84 -8.84 -1.36 8.93
C GLU A 84 -7.44 -1.59 8.35
N LEU A 85 -6.42 -1.18 9.09
CA LEU A 85 -5.04 -1.57 8.87
C LEU A 85 -4.70 -2.72 9.79
N LYS A 86 -4.21 -3.83 9.22
CA LYS A 86 -3.76 -5.01 9.98
C LYS A 86 -2.37 -5.43 9.51
N LEU A 87 -1.48 -5.65 10.48
CA LEU A 87 -0.14 -6.19 10.30
C LEU A 87 -0.03 -7.45 11.14
N TRP A 88 0.48 -8.56 10.59
CA TRP A 88 0.57 -9.79 11.37
C TRP A 88 1.76 -10.65 10.97
N THR A 89 2.23 -11.40 11.97
CA THR A 89 3.14 -12.53 11.85
C THR A 89 2.44 -13.78 12.41
N ASP A 90 3.16 -14.85 12.64
CA ASP A 90 2.60 -16.07 13.20
C ASP A 90 2.25 -15.91 14.70
N ASP A 91 2.91 -14.98 15.41
CA ASP A 91 2.78 -14.76 16.86
C ASP A 91 2.31 -13.34 17.25
N THR A 92 2.22 -12.41 16.31
CA THR A 92 1.94 -11.01 16.59
C THR A 92 0.90 -10.46 15.64
N VAL A 93 -0.07 -9.71 16.18
CA VAL A 93 -1.10 -8.99 15.40
C VAL A 93 -1.17 -7.55 15.89
N LEU A 94 -1.00 -6.60 14.98
CA LEU A 94 -1.18 -5.17 15.19
C LEU A 94 -2.33 -4.70 14.32
N CYS A 95 -3.22 -3.89 14.88
CA CYS A 95 -4.40 -3.38 14.16
C CYS A 95 -4.58 -1.89 14.42
N SER A 96 -5.14 -1.19 13.44
CA SER A 96 -5.57 0.20 13.62
C SER A 96 -6.78 0.51 12.75
N GLY A 97 -7.77 1.20 13.33
CA GLY A 97 -8.86 1.83 12.60
C GLY A 97 -8.46 3.22 12.12
N ILE A 98 -8.76 3.53 10.87
CA ILE A 98 -8.43 4.82 10.26
C ILE A 98 -9.70 5.36 9.60
N GLU A 99 -10.09 6.56 9.98
CA GLU A 99 -11.15 7.33 9.33
C GLU A 99 -10.54 8.34 8.39
N LYS A 100 -10.94 8.31 7.12
CA LYS A 100 -10.56 9.27 6.09
C LYS A 100 -11.77 10.09 5.72
N ILE A 101 -11.69 11.41 5.94
CA ILE A 101 -12.77 12.36 5.67
C ILE A 101 -12.33 13.24 4.51
N THR A 102 -13.02 13.12 3.39
CA THR A 102 -12.81 13.98 2.21
C THR A 102 -13.95 14.97 2.12
N ARG A 103 -13.64 16.26 2.25
CA ARG A 103 -14.61 17.35 2.05
C ARG A 103 -14.33 18.04 0.74
N LYS A 104 -15.33 18.10 -0.12
CA LYS A 104 -15.22 18.68 -1.45
C LYS A 104 -16.34 19.68 -1.71
N ASN A 105 -15.97 20.84 -2.22
CA ASN A 105 -16.87 21.83 -2.77
C ASN A 105 -16.37 22.27 -4.16
N ARG A 106 -16.99 23.30 -4.76
CA ARG A 106 -16.62 23.79 -6.09
C ARG A 106 -15.20 24.38 -6.18
N GLN A 107 -14.60 24.78 -5.06
CA GLN A 107 -13.35 25.54 -5.01
C GLN A 107 -12.20 24.74 -4.41
N ALA A 108 -12.49 23.79 -3.53
CA ALA A 108 -11.49 23.10 -2.73
C ALA A 108 -11.85 21.64 -2.44
N GLU A 109 -10.82 20.85 -2.26
CA GLU A 109 -10.90 19.51 -1.71
C GLU A 109 -9.91 19.41 -0.56
N THR A 110 -10.37 18.94 0.58
CA THR A 110 -9.54 18.69 1.76
C THR A 110 -9.69 17.24 2.21
N VAL A 111 -8.61 16.66 2.68
CA VAL A 111 -8.58 15.30 3.20
C VAL A 111 -8.00 15.33 4.61
N GLU A 112 -8.76 14.80 5.56
CA GLU A 112 -8.37 14.64 6.95
C GLU A 112 -8.32 13.16 7.29
N TYR A 113 -7.39 12.77 8.17
CA TYR A 113 -7.28 11.39 8.66
C TYR A 113 -7.32 11.40 10.17
N LYS A 114 -8.05 10.43 10.74
CA LYS A 114 -8.11 10.19 12.18
C LYS A 114 -7.83 8.72 12.47
N ILE A 115 -7.03 8.46 13.47
CA ILE A 115 -6.86 7.11 14.02
C ILE A 115 -7.99 6.91 15.04
N THR A 116 -8.90 5.98 14.77
CA THR A 116 -10.10 5.73 15.58
C THR A 116 -9.88 4.61 16.60
N ASP A 117 -8.99 3.67 16.29
CA ASP A 117 -8.56 2.58 17.17
C ASP A 117 -7.10 2.27 16.87
N ASN A 118 -6.33 1.92 17.89
CA ASN A 118 -4.91 1.59 17.73
C ASN A 118 -4.51 0.49 18.72
N ARG A 119 -4.16 -0.67 18.19
CA ARG A 119 -3.73 -1.84 18.95
C ARG A 119 -2.33 -2.24 18.55
N GLY A 120 -1.35 -1.68 19.26
CA GLY A 120 0.05 -2.04 19.18
C GLY A 120 0.91 -1.27 18.19
N LEU A 121 0.37 -0.36 17.38
CA LEU A 121 1.17 0.56 16.57
C LEU A 121 1.53 1.81 17.42
N ALA A 122 2.78 2.24 17.33
CA ALA A 122 3.23 3.42 18.08
C ALA A 122 2.76 4.71 17.38
N PHE A 123 2.38 5.72 18.18
CA PHE A 123 2.08 7.08 17.74
C PHE A 123 1.14 7.13 16.52
N ASP A 124 1.58 7.79 15.44
CA ASP A 124 0.88 7.92 14.16
C ASP A 124 1.40 6.96 13.08
N HIS A 125 2.12 5.90 13.45
CA HIS A 125 2.66 4.94 12.48
C HIS A 125 1.59 4.32 11.59
N ALA A 126 0.37 4.10 12.11
CA ALA A 126 -0.77 3.67 11.31
C ALA A 126 -1.05 4.64 10.15
N ARG A 127 -0.96 5.96 10.40
CA ARG A 127 -1.14 6.99 9.38
C ARG A 127 -0.04 6.97 8.33
N ILE A 128 1.22 6.78 8.75
CA ILE A 128 2.37 6.68 7.84
C ILE A 128 2.23 5.47 6.93
N ILE A 129 1.90 4.31 7.49
CA ILE A 129 1.73 3.06 6.74
C ILE A 129 0.54 3.16 5.77
N SER A 130 -0.60 3.71 6.21
CA SER A 130 -1.76 3.90 5.33
C SER A 130 -1.44 4.84 4.16
N CYS A 131 -0.69 5.91 4.41
CA CYS A 131 -0.22 6.82 3.37
C CYS A 131 0.63 6.09 2.30
N ALA A 132 1.53 5.21 2.72
CA ALA A 132 2.33 4.38 1.82
C ALA A 132 1.46 3.46 0.96
N LEU A 133 0.50 2.78 1.57
CA LEU A 133 -0.40 1.87 0.85
C LEU A 133 -1.31 2.61 -0.13
N GLU A 134 -1.87 3.76 0.25
CA GLU A 134 -2.68 4.58 -0.65
C GLU A 134 -1.85 5.11 -1.83
N ARG A 135 -0.60 5.54 -1.57
CA ARG A 135 0.32 5.96 -2.60
C ARG A 135 0.63 4.82 -3.59
N LEU A 136 0.91 3.64 -3.05
CA LEU A 136 1.20 2.45 -3.85
C LEU A 136 -0.04 2.03 -4.67
N ARG A 137 -1.24 2.03 -4.08
CA ARG A 137 -2.51 1.77 -4.79
C ARG A 137 -2.71 2.70 -5.98
N GLY A 138 -2.52 4.00 -5.77
CA GLY A 138 -2.67 5.00 -6.82
C GLY A 138 -1.67 4.83 -7.97
N LYS A 139 -0.47 4.32 -7.69
CA LYS A 139 0.59 4.16 -8.71
C LYS A 139 0.56 2.81 -9.41
N VAL A 140 0.24 1.72 -8.71
CA VAL A 140 0.32 0.36 -9.25
C VAL A 140 -0.66 0.11 -10.40
N GLU A 141 -1.72 0.88 -10.49
CA GLU A 141 -2.69 0.76 -11.59
C GLU A 141 -2.12 1.23 -12.93
N TYR A 142 -1.16 2.15 -12.93
CA TYR A 142 -0.62 2.81 -14.12
C TYR A 142 0.87 2.56 -14.36
N THR A 143 1.55 1.88 -13.41
CA THR A 143 2.99 1.66 -13.46
C THR A 143 3.36 0.22 -13.15
N GLY A 144 4.58 -0.16 -13.49
CA GLY A 144 5.17 -1.46 -13.13
C GLY A 144 5.74 -1.53 -11.70
N LEU A 145 5.35 -0.63 -10.77
CA LEU A 145 5.97 -0.56 -9.43
C LEU A 145 5.90 -1.85 -8.63
N ALA A 146 4.83 -2.64 -8.76
CA ALA A 146 4.70 -3.92 -8.07
C ALA A 146 5.81 -4.92 -8.44
N LEU A 147 6.44 -4.77 -9.61
CA LEU A 147 7.55 -5.63 -10.04
C LEU A 147 8.82 -5.45 -9.19
N HIS A 148 8.96 -4.34 -8.46
CA HIS A 148 10.06 -4.16 -7.51
C HIS A 148 9.92 -5.01 -6.23
N LEU A 149 8.71 -5.52 -5.96
CA LEU A 149 8.43 -6.45 -4.86
C LEU A 149 8.65 -7.92 -5.26
N MET A 150 8.91 -8.18 -6.55
CA MET A 150 9.05 -9.54 -7.07
C MET A 150 10.52 -9.97 -7.09
N PRO A 151 10.80 -11.28 -6.91
CA PRO A 151 12.11 -11.83 -7.19
C PRO A 151 12.46 -11.68 -8.68
N GLN A 152 13.69 -12.00 -9.03
CA GLN A 152 14.19 -11.87 -10.41
C GLN A 152 13.35 -12.69 -11.41
N GLU A 153 12.94 -13.89 -11.02
CA GLU A 153 12.00 -14.74 -11.77
C GLU A 153 10.79 -15.08 -10.90
N PHE A 154 9.61 -15.03 -11.47
CA PHE A 154 8.34 -15.22 -10.75
C PHE A 154 7.26 -15.77 -11.69
N THR A 155 6.21 -16.36 -11.11
CA THR A 155 5.01 -16.75 -11.85
C THR A 155 4.04 -15.58 -11.97
N LEU A 156 3.22 -15.54 -13.03
CA LEU A 156 2.14 -14.55 -13.16
C LEU A 156 1.12 -14.63 -12.02
N THR A 157 0.97 -15.80 -11.41
CA THR A 157 0.09 -15.97 -10.23
C THR A 157 0.65 -15.24 -9.01
N GLN A 158 1.95 -15.35 -8.74
CA GLN A 158 2.59 -14.60 -7.65
C GLN A 158 2.47 -13.10 -7.87
N LEU A 159 2.74 -12.61 -9.07
CA LEU A 159 2.60 -11.20 -9.39
C LEU A 159 1.13 -10.74 -9.23
N GLN A 160 0.16 -11.53 -9.69
CA GLN A 160 -1.26 -11.23 -9.51
C GLN A 160 -1.63 -11.11 -8.04
N GLN A 161 -1.15 -12.01 -7.18
CA GLN A 161 -1.38 -11.96 -5.74
C GLN A 161 -0.82 -10.68 -5.11
N VAL A 162 0.36 -10.22 -5.52
CA VAL A 162 0.92 -8.93 -5.07
C VAL A 162 -0.01 -7.77 -5.45
N TYR A 163 -0.49 -7.72 -6.68
CA TYR A 163 -1.47 -6.71 -7.11
C TYR A 163 -2.78 -6.79 -6.31
N GLU A 164 -3.29 -7.99 -6.06
CA GLU A 164 -4.53 -8.20 -5.31
C GLU A 164 -4.42 -7.74 -3.85
N VAL A 165 -3.28 -7.99 -3.21
CA VAL A 165 -2.98 -7.50 -1.85
C VAL A 165 -2.90 -5.97 -1.81
N ILE A 166 -2.17 -5.36 -2.74
CA ILE A 166 -2.02 -3.91 -2.80
C ILE A 166 -3.38 -3.24 -3.03
N LEU A 167 -4.15 -3.74 -3.99
CA LEU A 167 -5.42 -3.14 -4.42
C LEU A 167 -6.60 -3.52 -3.53
N ASP A 168 -6.44 -4.50 -2.64
CA ASP A 168 -7.49 -5.11 -1.82
C ASP A 168 -8.70 -5.57 -2.66
N LYS A 169 -8.44 -6.22 -3.78
CA LYS A 169 -9.48 -6.73 -4.69
C LYS A 169 -8.99 -7.94 -5.48
N CYS A 170 -9.91 -8.86 -5.79
CA CYS A 170 -9.63 -9.97 -6.70
C CYS A 170 -9.54 -9.48 -8.15
N LEU A 171 -8.57 -9.99 -8.89
CA LEU A 171 -8.35 -9.64 -10.29
C LEU A 171 -8.70 -10.82 -11.22
N LEU A 172 -9.38 -10.54 -12.31
CA LEU A 172 -9.65 -11.54 -13.33
C LEU A 172 -8.36 -11.88 -14.09
N LYS A 173 -7.94 -13.15 -14.05
CA LYS A 173 -6.70 -13.64 -14.70
C LYS A 173 -6.49 -13.15 -16.13
N PRO A 174 -7.49 -13.20 -17.05
CA PRO A 174 -7.29 -12.74 -18.42
C PRO A 174 -7.06 -11.22 -18.53
N ALA A 175 -7.78 -10.42 -17.72
CA ALA A 175 -7.62 -8.98 -17.68
C ALA A 175 -6.25 -8.58 -17.10
N PHE A 176 -5.85 -9.24 -16.02
CA PHE A 176 -4.55 -9.04 -15.41
C PHE A 176 -3.40 -9.35 -16.38
N ARG A 177 -3.45 -10.51 -17.05
CA ARG A 177 -2.43 -10.91 -18.04
C ARG A 177 -2.27 -9.88 -19.16
N ARG A 178 -3.39 -9.35 -19.69
CA ARG A 178 -3.34 -8.29 -20.71
C ARG A 178 -2.69 -7.01 -20.18
N LYS A 179 -3.01 -6.64 -18.94
CA LYS A 179 -2.46 -5.44 -18.29
C LYS A 179 -0.95 -5.50 -18.17
N ILE A 180 -0.39 -6.64 -17.75
CA ILE A 180 1.05 -6.76 -17.46
C ILE A 180 1.89 -7.24 -18.66
N ALA A 181 1.29 -7.60 -19.79
CA ALA A 181 1.99 -8.19 -20.93
C ALA A 181 3.12 -7.32 -21.48
N SER A 182 3.00 -5.99 -21.40
CA SER A 182 4.07 -5.05 -21.80
C SER A 182 5.19 -4.92 -20.77
N LEU A 183 4.96 -5.33 -19.52
CA LEU A 183 5.87 -5.10 -18.40
C LEU A 183 6.76 -6.31 -18.07
N VAL A 184 6.40 -7.48 -18.57
CA VAL A 184 7.09 -8.76 -18.29
C VAL A 184 7.42 -9.50 -19.56
N GLU A 185 8.45 -10.34 -19.50
CA GLU A 185 8.83 -11.26 -20.57
C GLU A 185 8.93 -12.69 -20.04
N GLU A 186 8.65 -13.64 -20.90
CA GLU A 186 8.76 -15.07 -20.59
C GLU A 186 10.23 -15.48 -20.47
N THR A 187 10.51 -16.39 -19.56
CA THR A 187 11.81 -17.06 -19.47
C THR A 187 11.69 -18.51 -19.97
N ASP A 188 12.80 -19.18 -20.15
CA ASP A 188 12.83 -20.62 -20.45
C ASP A 188 12.74 -21.49 -19.19
N SER A 189 12.62 -20.86 -18.03
CA SER A 189 12.54 -21.51 -16.72
C SER A 189 11.10 -21.83 -16.34
N PHE A 190 10.95 -22.87 -15.51
CA PHE A 190 9.66 -23.31 -14.95
C PHE A 190 9.83 -23.54 -13.44
N THR A 191 8.72 -23.46 -12.70
CA THR A 191 8.71 -23.86 -11.29
C THR A 191 9.06 -25.34 -11.14
N GLU A 192 9.65 -25.71 -10.00
CA GLU A 192 9.87 -27.10 -9.65
C GLU A 192 8.55 -27.88 -9.55
N ARG A 193 8.62 -29.21 -9.75
CA ARG A 193 7.44 -30.08 -9.67
C ARG A 193 7.10 -30.39 -8.21
N GLU A 194 6.29 -29.56 -7.60
CA GLU A 194 5.67 -29.82 -6.29
C GLU A 194 4.20 -30.25 -6.45
N GLY A 195 3.97 -31.45 -7.01
CA GLY A 195 2.62 -32.02 -7.11
C GLY A 195 1.67 -31.38 -8.14
N HIS A 196 2.02 -30.27 -8.77
CA HIS A 196 1.24 -29.57 -9.80
C HIS A 196 2.01 -29.45 -11.12
N ARG A 197 1.28 -29.14 -12.21
CA ARG A 197 1.90 -28.84 -13.49
C ARG A 197 2.86 -27.65 -13.35
N PRO A 198 4.14 -27.76 -13.78
CA PRO A 198 5.08 -26.66 -13.73
C PRO A 198 4.54 -25.40 -14.40
N SER A 199 4.70 -24.28 -13.75
CA SER A 199 4.31 -22.97 -14.26
C SER A 199 5.51 -22.27 -14.85
N ARG A 200 5.34 -21.63 -16.02
CA ARG A 200 6.38 -20.83 -16.63
C ARG A 200 6.75 -19.65 -15.74
N LEU A 201 8.05 -19.35 -15.66
CA LEU A 201 8.57 -18.18 -14.98
C LEU A 201 8.66 -17.00 -15.95
N TYR A 202 8.52 -15.82 -15.38
CA TYR A 202 8.57 -14.52 -16.04
C TYR A 202 9.56 -13.64 -15.31
N ARG A 203 10.13 -12.67 -16.00
CA ARG A 203 10.94 -11.63 -15.40
C ARG A 203 10.45 -10.26 -15.85
N ARG A 204 10.85 -9.20 -15.13
CA ARG A 204 10.60 -7.84 -15.54
C ARG A 204 11.26 -7.57 -16.90
N LYS A 205 10.49 -7.04 -17.83
CA LYS A 205 11.04 -6.59 -19.11
C LYS A 205 11.94 -5.38 -18.87
N TRP A 206 13.12 -5.41 -19.42
CA TRP A 206 14.00 -4.26 -19.36
C TRP A 206 13.68 -3.31 -20.51
N GLU A 207 13.40 -2.04 -20.18
CA GLU A 207 13.30 -0.96 -21.17
C GLU A 207 14.68 -0.31 -21.26
N GLU A 208 15.29 -0.35 -22.43
CA GLU A 208 16.42 0.50 -22.73
C GLU A 208 15.91 1.95 -22.85
N PHE A 209 16.48 2.85 -22.04
CA PHE A 209 16.22 4.28 -22.12
C PHE A 209 17.01 4.91 -23.26
#